data_30d61d532b8ea9020f7d86a12e1695b3
#
_entry.id   30d61d532b8ea9020f7d86a12e1695b3
#
_cell.length_a   1.000
_cell.length_b   1.000
_cell.length_c   1.000
_cell.angle_alpha   90.00
_cell.angle_beta   90.00
_cell.angle_gamma   90.00
#
_symmetry.space_group_name_H-M   'P 1'
#
loop_
_entity.id
_entity.type
_entity.pdbx_description
1 polymer ?
#
loop_
_entity_poly.entity_id
_entity_poly.type
_entity_poly.pdbx_seq_one_letter_code
_entity_poly.pdbx_strand_id
1 'polypeptide(L)'
;MFEKLFSPIKIRGMELKNRVMLPAMGTKFSGKASYVTDQLIDYHVARVKGGCGLNMVEVCSVHTPSAPRGFLSISEDEYVPGLKKLTDAIHAEGGKAGIQLSQGSMAVGMDQTAQILMASDMPMEIGRASCRERV
;
A
#
# COMPACT_ATOMS: atom_id res chain seq x y z
N MET A 1 -16.99 -22.44 -17.00
CA MET A 1 -15.54 -22.63 -17.21
C MET A 1 -14.73 -22.18 -15.99
N PHE A 2 -15.01 -21.05 -15.35
CA PHE A 2 -14.26 -20.57 -14.17
C PHE A 2 -15.14 -20.39 -12.91
N GLU A 3 -16.06 -21.34 -12.68
CA GLU A 3 -17.05 -21.27 -11.59
C GLU A 3 -16.41 -21.04 -10.21
N LYS A 4 -15.31 -21.75 -9.91
CA LYS A 4 -14.61 -21.60 -8.63
C LYS A 4 -13.96 -20.23 -8.47
N LEU A 5 -13.44 -19.63 -9.55
CA LEU A 5 -12.80 -18.32 -9.51
C LEU A 5 -13.79 -17.21 -9.12
N PHE A 6 -15.01 -17.32 -9.63
CA PHE A 6 -16.06 -16.32 -9.39
C PHE A 6 -16.99 -16.69 -8.23
N SER A 7 -16.76 -17.83 -7.54
CA SER A 7 -17.49 -18.16 -6.34
C SER A 7 -17.00 -17.34 -5.13
N PRO A 8 -17.91 -16.98 -4.22
CA PRO A 8 -17.53 -16.30 -2.98
C PRO A 8 -16.53 -17.11 -2.16
N ILE A 9 -15.71 -16.39 -1.38
CA ILE A 9 -14.80 -17.00 -0.40
C ILE A 9 -14.84 -16.21 0.88
N LYS A 10 -14.77 -16.90 2.02
CA LYS A 10 -14.69 -16.29 3.34
C LYS A 10 -13.29 -16.48 3.91
N ILE A 11 -12.66 -15.37 4.29
CA ILE A 11 -11.36 -15.36 4.96
C ILE A 11 -11.63 -14.85 6.38
N ARG A 12 -11.70 -15.76 7.36
CA ARG A 12 -12.19 -15.47 8.71
C ARG A 12 -13.56 -14.78 8.67
N GLY A 13 -13.66 -13.54 9.17
CA GLY A 13 -14.88 -12.74 9.15
C GLY A 13 -15.13 -11.95 7.86
N MET A 14 -14.17 -11.89 6.94
CA MET A 14 -14.28 -11.14 5.70
C MET A 14 -14.79 -12.01 4.57
N GLU A 15 -15.93 -11.64 4.00
CA GLU A 15 -16.50 -12.29 2.82
C GLU A 15 -16.14 -11.52 1.55
N LEU A 16 -15.58 -12.22 0.57
CA LEU A 16 -15.23 -11.70 -0.76
C LEU A 16 -16.23 -12.24 -1.78
N LYS A 17 -16.67 -11.38 -2.71
CA LYS A 17 -17.60 -11.74 -3.78
C LYS A 17 -17.05 -12.78 -4.77
N ASN A 18 -15.74 -12.91 -4.84
CA ASN A 18 -15.03 -13.87 -5.69
C ASN A 18 -13.58 -14.03 -5.21
N ARG A 19 -12.77 -14.81 -5.94
CA ARG A 19 -11.38 -15.13 -5.63
C ARG A 19 -10.37 -14.32 -6.43
N VAL A 20 -10.83 -13.23 -7.06
CA VAL A 20 -9.96 -12.33 -7.83
C VAL A 20 -9.43 -11.23 -6.90
N MET A 21 -8.12 -11.14 -6.80
CA MET A 21 -7.44 -10.13 -6.00
C MET A 21 -6.51 -9.29 -6.89
N LEU A 22 -6.57 -7.96 -6.75
CA LEU A 22 -5.54 -7.07 -7.24
C LEU A 22 -4.40 -7.05 -6.23
N PRO A 23 -3.18 -7.48 -6.58
CA PRO A 23 -2.03 -7.37 -5.69
C PRO A 23 -1.61 -5.91 -5.50
N ALA A 24 -0.85 -5.63 -4.44
CA ALA A 24 -0.29 -4.31 -4.20
C ALA A 24 0.70 -3.94 -5.31
N MET A 25 0.48 -2.81 -5.95
CA MET A 25 1.32 -2.29 -7.02
C MET A 25 1.54 -0.80 -6.83
N GLY A 26 2.80 -0.37 -6.76
CA GLY A 26 3.15 1.04 -6.61
C GLY A 26 2.83 1.83 -7.88
N THR A 27 1.80 2.66 -7.82
CA THR A 27 1.34 3.47 -8.95
C THR A 27 2.05 4.81 -9.04
N LYS A 28 2.58 5.31 -7.94
CA LYS A 28 3.11 6.67 -7.74
C LYS A 28 2.06 7.77 -7.95
N PHE A 29 0.77 7.44 -7.87
CA PHE A 29 -0.32 8.41 -8.00
C PHE A 29 -0.59 9.21 -6.71
N SER A 30 0.04 8.86 -5.59
CA SER A 30 -0.01 9.62 -4.35
C SER A 30 0.77 10.95 -4.39
N GLY A 31 1.48 11.20 -5.48
CA GLY A 31 2.25 12.43 -5.66
C GLY A 31 3.45 12.55 -4.70
N LYS A 32 3.99 13.77 -4.55
CA LYS A 32 5.19 14.00 -3.73
C LYS A 32 4.90 14.00 -2.23
N ALA A 33 3.66 14.27 -1.85
CA ALA A 33 3.25 14.46 -0.46
C ALA A 33 2.67 13.20 0.20
N SER A 34 2.67 12.06 -0.50
CA SER A 34 2.22 10.75 0.01
C SER A 34 0.74 10.67 0.42
N TYR A 35 -0.08 11.62 -0.03
CA TYR A 35 -1.52 11.63 0.19
C TYR A 35 -2.27 10.83 -0.86
N VAL A 36 -3.46 10.37 -0.50
CA VAL A 36 -4.43 9.83 -1.46
C VAL A 36 -4.89 10.93 -2.40
N THR A 37 -4.82 10.67 -3.71
CA THR A 37 -5.31 11.56 -4.77
C THR A 37 -6.55 10.99 -5.42
N ASP A 38 -7.34 11.82 -6.11
CA ASP A 38 -8.50 11.35 -6.87
C ASP A 38 -8.06 10.36 -7.97
N GLN A 39 -6.92 10.58 -8.60
CA GLN A 39 -6.37 9.64 -9.59
C GLN A 39 -6.11 8.25 -9.00
N LEU A 40 -5.61 8.17 -7.77
CA LEU A 40 -5.41 6.90 -7.08
C LEU A 40 -6.75 6.22 -6.75
N ILE A 41 -7.74 6.99 -6.32
CA ILE A 41 -9.10 6.49 -6.07
C ILE A 41 -9.70 5.92 -7.35
N ASP A 42 -9.67 6.66 -8.45
CA ASP A 42 -10.19 6.24 -9.75
C ASP A 42 -9.50 4.97 -10.25
N TYR A 43 -8.18 4.87 -10.04
CA TYR A 43 -7.40 3.67 -10.36
C TYR A 43 -7.95 2.44 -9.66
N HIS A 44 -8.16 2.50 -8.36
CA HIS A 44 -8.63 1.35 -7.58
C HIS A 44 -10.11 1.05 -7.83
N VAL A 45 -10.95 2.07 -7.92
CA VAL A 45 -12.38 1.94 -8.24
C VAL A 45 -12.60 1.25 -9.59
N ALA A 46 -11.82 1.63 -10.62
CA ALA A 46 -11.92 0.99 -11.94
C ALA A 46 -11.67 -0.53 -11.88
N ARG A 47 -10.75 -1.01 -11.03
CA ARG A 47 -10.45 -2.44 -10.86
C ARG A 47 -11.58 -3.18 -10.15
N VAL A 48 -12.18 -2.55 -9.14
CA VAL A 48 -13.32 -3.12 -8.43
C VAL A 48 -14.55 -3.20 -9.33
N LYS A 49 -14.82 -2.17 -10.14
CA LYS A 49 -15.85 -2.17 -11.20
C LYS A 49 -15.59 -3.27 -12.24
N GLY A 50 -14.32 -3.53 -12.56
CA GLY A 50 -13.91 -4.63 -13.43
C GLY A 50 -14.05 -6.03 -12.80
N GLY A 51 -14.56 -6.13 -11.56
CA GLY A 51 -14.89 -7.41 -10.92
C GLY A 51 -13.94 -7.87 -9.82
N CYS A 52 -12.90 -7.10 -9.47
CA CYS A 52 -11.99 -7.46 -8.39
C CYS A 52 -12.74 -7.55 -7.05
N GLY A 53 -12.56 -8.66 -6.32
CA GLY A 53 -13.19 -8.90 -5.02
C GLY A 53 -12.38 -8.32 -3.85
N LEU A 54 -11.05 -8.44 -3.89
CA LEU A 54 -10.12 -7.87 -2.93
C LEU A 54 -9.11 -6.97 -3.64
N ASN A 55 -9.05 -5.74 -3.23
CA ASN A 55 -8.13 -4.75 -3.80
C ASN A 55 -7.05 -4.40 -2.76
N MET A 56 -5.82 -4.88 -2.99
CA MET A 56 -4.68 -4.49 -2.17
C MET A 56 -4.15 -3.15 -2.67
N VAL A 57 -4.31 -2.14 -1.85
CA VAL A 57 -3.73 -0.82 -2.10
C VAL A 57 -2.21 -0.93 -2.06
N GLU A 58 -1.55 -0.07 -2.80
CA GLU A 58 -0.09 -0.07 -2.96
C GLU A 58 0.69 0.01 -1.64
N VAL A 59 2.01 0.00 -1.76
CA VAL A 59 2.94 0.23 -0.67
C VAL A 59 2.58 1.51 0.09
N CYS A 60 2.39 1.37 1.40
CA CYS A 60 2.08 2.46 2.32
C CYS A 60 3.12 2.50 3.43
N SER A 61 3.84 3.60 3.53
CA SER A 61 4.90 3.74 4.52
C SER A 61 4.34 3.92 5.92
N VAL A 62 4.91 3.22 6.88
CA VAL A 62 4.59 3.36 8.31
C VAL A 62 5.54 4.31 9.04
N HIS A 63 6.54 4.85 8.34
CA HIS A 63 7.57 5.71 8.92
C HIS A 63 8.00 6.79 7.92
N THR A 64 7.63 8.03 8.17
CA THR A 64 7.84 9.17 7.26
C THR A 64 9.28 9.36 6.80
N PRO A 65 10.30 9.32 7.67
CA PRO A 65 11.69 9.52 7.25
C PRO A 65 12.19 8.48 6.24
N SER A 66 11.60 7.29 6.22
CA SER A 66 11.96 6.21 5.30
C SER A 66 10.95 6.02 4.16
N ALA A 67 9.96 6.91 4.04
CA ALA A 67 8.94 6.82 3.00
C ALA A 67 9.53 7.13 1.61
N PRO A 68 9.41 6.21 0.65
CA PRO A 68 9.78 6.51 -0.71
C PRO A 68 8.86 7.58 -1.30
N ARG A 69 9.42 8.56 -2.01
CA ARG A 69 8.63 9.60 -2.67
C ARG A 69 7.65 8.99 -3.69
N GLY A 70 6.42 9.47 -3.64
CA GLY A 70 5.37 9.05 -4.56
C GLY A 70 4.62 7.79 -4.15
N PHE A 71 4.83 7.28 -2.94
CA PHE A 71 4.03 6.22 -2.34
C PHE A 71 3.20 6.77 -1.19
N LEU A 72 2.14 6.05 -0.83
CA LEU A 72 1.27 6.41 0.28
C LEU A 72 2.01 6.38 1.62
N SER A 73 1.49 7.14 2.58
CA SER A 73 1.89 7.06 3.98
C SER A 73 0.68 6.82 4.89
N ILE A 74 0.95 6.15 6.01
CA ILE A 74 0.03 5.94 7.14
C ILE A 74 0.75 6.23 8.47
N SER A 75 1.91 6.88 8.39
CA SER A 75 2.76 7.14 9.54
C SER A 75 2.16 8.14 10.54
N GLU A 76 1.25 9.00 10.08
CA GLU A 76 0.64 10.05 10.89
C GLU A 76 -0.88 10.11 10.65
N ASP A 77 -1.61 10.64 11.63
CA ASP A 77 -3.08 10.73 11.60
C ASP A 77 -3.61 11.61 10.46
N GLU A 78 -2.79 12.53 9.94
CA GLU A 78 -3.15 13.39 8.82
C GLU A 78 -3.45 12.64 7.51
N TYR A 79 -2.93 11.40 7.35
CA TYR A 79 -3.19 10.56 6.18
C TYR A 79 -4.51 9.79 6.25
N VAL A 80 -5.07 9.61 7.46
CA VAL A 80 -6.27 8.80 7.70
C VAL A 80 -7.48 9.27 6.90
N PRO A 81 -7.81 10.58 6.79
CA PRO A 81 -8.98 11.01 6.02
C PRO A 81 -8.91 10.62 4.54
N GLY A 82 -7.73 10.72 3.92
CA GLY A 82 -7.54 10.32 2.53
C GLY A 82 -7.67 8.80 2.34
N LEU A 83 -7.05 8.02 3.22
CA LEU A 83 -7.16 6.56 3.21
C LEU A 83 -8.60 6.11 3.43
N LYS A 84 -9.35 6.78 4.32
CA LYS A 84 -10.77 6.52 4.51
C LYS A 84 -11.57 6.80 3.23
N LYS A 85 -11.35 7.93 2.56
CA LYS A 85 -12.01 8.26 1.29
C LYS A 85 -11.76 7.17 0.23
N LEU A 86 -10.53 6.67 0.13
CA LEU A 86 -10.16 5.59 -0.79
C LEU A 86 -10.89 4.28 -0.45
N THR A 87 -10.88 3.87 0.82
CA THR A 87 -11.54 2.63 1.24
C THR A 87 -13.05 2.69 1.09
N ASP A 88 -13.68 3.83 1.42
CA ASP A 88 -15.11 4.05 1.23
C ASP A 88 -15.50 3.93 -0.26
N ALA A 89 -14.69 4.48 -1.17
CA ALA A 89 -14.93 4.38 -2.61
C ALA A 89 -14.80 2.93 -3.13
N ILE A 90 -13.82 2.16 -2.64
CA ILE A 90 -13.66 0.74 -2.95
C ILE A 90 -14.87 -0.07 -2.45
N HIS A 91 -15.31 0.20 -1.21
CA HIS A 91 -16.44 -0.50 -0.61
C HIS A 91 -17.78 -0.19 -1.30
N ALA A 92 -17.97 1.06 -1.76
CA ALA A 92 -19.16 1.46 -2.49
C ALA A 92 -19.39 0.65 -3.76
N GLU A 93 -18.33 0.16 -4.40
CA GLU A 93 -18.38 -0.71 -5.59
C GLU A 93 -18.37 -2.22 -5.23
N GLY A 94 -18.57 -2.56 -3.96
CA GLY A 94 -18.66 -3.94 -3.49
C GLY A 94 -17.31 -4.70 -3.43
N GLY A 95 -16.18 -4.00 -3.50
CA GLY A 95 -14.86 -4.56 -3.23
C GLY A 95 -14.51 -4.53 -1.75
N LYS A 96 -13.46 -5.28 -1.38
CA LYS A 96 -12.79 -5.16 -0.09
C LYS A 96 -11.42 -4.54 -0.29
N ALA A 97 -10.97 -3.72 0.66
CA ALA A 97 -9.69 -3.07 0.63
C ALA A 97 -8.71 -3.73 1.61
N GLY A 98 -7.47 -3.88 1.19
CA GLY A 98 -6.32 -4.16 2.02
C GLY A 98 -5.21 -3.17 1.71
N ILE A 99 -4.17 -3.11 2.52
CA ILE A 99 -3.04 -2.22 2.32
C ILE A 99 -1.74 -2.99 2.57
N GLN A 100 -0.70 -2.69 1.78
CA GLN A 100 0.63 -3.24 1.99
C GLN A 100 1.44 -2.27 2.86
N LEU A 101 1.65 -2.62 4.13
CA LEU A 101 2.50 -1.85 5.03
C LEU A 101 3.97 -2.03 4.66
N SER A 102 4.71 -0.95 4.67
CA SER A 102 6.13 -0.95 4.36
C SER A 102 6.89 0.03 5.24
N GLN A 103 8.02 -0.45 5.70
CA GLN A 103 9.06 0.39 6.27
C GLN A 103 10.17 0.49 5.22
N GLY A 104 10.23 1.57 4.49
CA GLY A 104 11.04 1.73 3.29
C GLY A 104 12.56 1.70 3.50
N SER A 105 13.09 0.62 4.04
CA SER A 105 14.51 0.48 4.38
C SER A 105 15.44 0.46 3.17
N MET A 106 14.93 0.13 1.99
CA MET A 106 15.75 0.03 0.76
C MET A 106 15.25 0.98 -0.32
N ALA A 107 14.62 2.07 0.07
CA ALA A 107 13.91 2.94 -0.84
C ALA A 107 14.87 3.69 -1.75
N VAL A 108 14.67 3.45 -3.00
CA VAL A 108 15.20 4.25 -4.09
C VAL A 108 14.75 5.71 -3.90
N GLY A 109 15.72 6.63 -3.73
CA GLY A 109 15.45 8.06 -3.62
C GLY A 109 15.33 8.59 -2.19
N MET A 110 15.78 7.86 -1.19
CA MET A 110 15.91 8.36 0.18
C MET A 110 16.94 9.47 0.28
N ASP A 111 16.65 10.43 1.14
CA ASP A 111 17.68 11.33 1.65
C ASP A 111 18.76 10.46 2.33
N GLN A 112 20.02 10.62 1.92
CA GLN A 112 21.14 9.85 2.45
C GLN A 112 21.39 10.13 3.94
N THR A 113 20.73 11.12 4.50
CA THR A 113 20.76 11.49 5.92
C THR A 113 19.65 10.83 6.74
N ALA A 114 18.67 10.19 6.09
CA ALA A 114 17.56 9.54 6.79
C ALA A 114 18.05 8.27 7.50
N GLN A 115 17.67 8.16 8.76
CA GLN A 115 17.93 6.98 9.57
C GLN A 115 17.09 5.79 9.06
N ILE A 116 17.75 4.72 8.66
CA ILE A 116 17.08 3.52 8.16
C ILE A 116 16.90 2.57 9.33
N LEU A 117 15.64 2.28 9.67
CA LEU A 117 15.29 1.29 10.68
C LEU A 117 15.20 -0.09 10.02
N MET A 118 15.88 -1.07 10.61
CA MET A 118 15.89 -2.46 10.12
C MET A 118 15.69 -3.43 11.30
N ALA A 119 15.08 -4.59 11.00
CA ALA A 119 14.85 -5.63 12.00
C ALA A 119 16.16 -6.31 12.48
N SER A 120 17.23 -6.22 11.72
CA SER A 120 18.55 -6.74 12.07
C SER A 120 19.67 -5.96 11.40
N ASP A 121 20.87 -5.98 11.99
CA ASP A 121 22.06 -5.44 11.33
C ASP A 121 22.37 -6.27 10.08
N MET A 122 22.16 -5.69 8.91
CA MET A 122 22.63 -6.25 7.65
C MET A 122 23.69 -5.33 7.06
N PRO A 123 24.90 -5.83 6.78
CA PRO A 123 25.87 -5.08 6.00
C PRO A 123 25.35 -4.97 4.57
N MET A 124 24.87 -3.79 4.20
CA MET A 124 24.45 -3.52 2.82
C MET A 124 25.59 -2.80 2.11
N GLU A 125 26.24 -3.51 1.20
CA GLU A 125 27.18 -2.92 0.24
C GLU A 125 26.44 -2.20 -0.89
N ILE A 126 25.57 -1.26 -0.54
CA ILE A 126 25.00 -0.33 -1.52
C ILE A 126 25.45 1.07 -1.12
N GLY A 127 26.63 1.45 -1.59
CA GLY A 127 27.08 2.84 -1.57
C GLY A 127 27.08 3.51 -0.20
N ARG A 128 27.84 3.00 0.77
CA ARG A 128 28.22 3.68 2.03
C ARG A 128 27.12 4.02 3.05
N ALA A 129 25.95 3.41 3.00
CA ALA A 129 25.00 3.55 4.09
C ALA A 129 25.23 2.42 5.12
N SER A 130 25.72 2.73 6.29
CA SER A 130 25.74 1.79 7.42
C SER A 130 24.43 1.94 8.21
N CYS A 131 23.62 0.90 8.26
CA CYS A 131 22.47 0.82 9.15
C CYS A 131 22.97 0.51 10.57
N ARG A 132 22.84 1.44 11.52
CA ARG A 132 23.37 1.31 12.87
C ARG A 132 22.34 1.23 13.99
N GLU A 133 21.06 1.11 13.73
CA GLU A 133 20.07 1.00 14.81
C GLU A 133 19.19 -0.23 14.68
N ARG A 134 19.10 -0.95 15.81
CA ARG A 134 18.12 -2.01 16.05
C ARG A 134 16.87 -1.41 16.69
N VAL A 135 15.71 -1.81 16.22
CA VAL A 135 14.44 -1.60 16.90
C VAL A 135 14.18 -2.77 17.82
#